data_6f655ea400571fe51a4adfce7439af1c
#
_entry.id   6f655ea400571fe51a4adfce7439af1c
#
_cell.length_a   1.000
_cell.length_b   1.000
_cell.length_c   1.000
_cell.angle_alpha   90.00
_cell.angle_beta   90.00
_cell.angle_gamma   90.00
#
_symmetry.space_group_name_H-M   'P 1'
#
loop_
_entity.id
_entity.type
_entity.pdbx_description
1 polymer ?
#
loop_
_entity_poly.entity_id
_entity_poly.type
_entity_poly.pdbx_seq_one_letter_code
_entity_poly.pdbx_strand_id
1 'polypeptide(L)'
;MSNKRVVITGIGVVSPAGRKLDVFFDNVTSGKGFLKGIDRFDASGYPSKHAGIIEHLDAEEAFSMRMLKKLDRFSHIALLAADDAINDSGIDIKSEDKERIGIILGNALGGWAFAEEELRDLHRLGVREVSPYQATAWFPAAPQGQISINYGIKGFGKTIISDIASSHLAIDYAARAIKSGRADVVLAGGTEAPVSPYALLCCNTSGELSLTGSYKPFDRSRDGYVIGEGSAVLMVEEMERAKKRGARIYAEITGFGHTSDGTSPTGHDPEGKGIARAMKVAIDGAGIKPDDIHYILPAATGGINSDEGEARALGSLFGERLNASASIGVPKTLFGNLLGASGAVDAAIACLAMARGMAPVTMGCDDPDTRWKWSKEYGVAVFREIENVMINSIGRGGVNASLVLGRV
;
A
#
# COMPACT_ATOMS: atom_id res chain seq x y z
N MET A 1 -0.66 -25.25 -15.40
CA MET A 1 -1.33 -24.19 -14.59
C MET A 1 -2.48 -23.64 -15.42
N SER A 2 -3.64 -23.36 -14.83
CA SER A 2 -4.79 -22.83 -15.59
C SER A 2 -4.41 -21.48 -16.19
N ASN A 3 -4.86 -21.24 -17.41
CA ASN A 3 -4.58 -20.00 -18.17
C ASN A 3 -5.51 -18.83 -17.72
N LYS A 4 -5.95 -18.83 -16.46
CA LYS A 4 -6.84 -17.81 -15.90
C LYS A 4 -6.13 -16.47 -15.79
N ARG A 5 -6.72 -15.45 -16.38
CA ARG A 5 -6.32 -14.04 -16.20
C ARG A 5 -7.04 -13.47 -14.98
N VAL A 6 -6.36 -12.61 -14.24
CA VAL A 6 -6.85 -12.07 -12.97
C VAL A 6 -6.89 -10.56 -13.04
N VAL A 7 -8.04 -9.98 -12.69
CA VAL A 7 -8.30 -8.55 -12.85
C VAL A 7 -8.77 -7.89 -11.57
N ILE A 8 -8.59 -6.58 -11.49
CA ILE A 8 -9.09 -5.71 -10.43
C ILE A 8 -10.38 -5.06 -10.93
N THR A 9 -11.47 -5.27 -10.20
CA THR A 9 -12.81 -4.80 -10.58
C THR A 9 -13.45 -3.83 -9.60
N GLY A 10 -12.83 -3.64 -8.44
CA GLY A 10 -13.27 -2.66 -7.45
C GLY A 10 -12.11 -2.17 -6.61
N ILE A 11 -12.18 -0.92 -6.19
CA ILE A 11 -11.16 -0.22 -5.42
C ILE A 11 -11.82 0.52 -4.26
N GLY A 12 -11.29 0.35 -3.05
CA GLY A 12 -11.58 1.21 -1.92
C GLY A 12 -10.28 1.75 -1.33
N VAL A 13 -10.21 3.04 -1.13
CA VAL A 13 -9.05 3.73 -0.55
C VAL A 13 -9.49 4.61 0.61
N VAL A 14 -8.76 4.55 1.70
CA VAL A 14 -8.89 5.47 2.84
C VAL A 14 -7.50 5.98 3.19
N SER A 15 -7.26 7.27 3.00
CA SER A 15 -5.94 7.88 3.18
C SER A 15 -6.05 9.35 3.61
N PRO A 16 -4.96 9.99 4.02
CA PRO A 16 -4.97 11.44 4.27
C PRO A 16 -5.35 12.27 3.04
N ALA A 17 -5.10 11.73 1.84
CA ALA A 17 -5.48 12.39 0.58
C ALA A 17 -6.97 12.19 0.21
N GLY A 18 -7.73 11.41 0.98
CA GLY A 18 -9.17 11.22 0.80
C GLY A 18 -9.60 9.77 0.76
N ARG A 19 -10.93 9.57 0.68
CA ARG A 19 -11.60 8.27 0.62
C ARG A 19 -12.32 8.04 -0.72
N LYS A 20 -13.09 9.03 -1.21
CA LYS A 20 -13.76 8.92 -2.52
C LYS A 20 -12.72 8.90 -3.63
N LEU A 21 -12.77 7.92 -4.55
CA LEU A 21 -11.75 7.69 -5.57
C LEU A 21 -11.46 8.93 -6.42
N ASP A 22 -12.48 9.70 -6.79
CA ASP A 22 -12.30 10.94 -7.55
C ASP A 22 -11.54 11.98 -6.75
N VAL A 23 -11.95 12.24 -5.51
CA VAL A 23 -11.29 13.19 -4.60
C VAL A 23 -9.86 12.75 -4.28
N PHE A 24 -9.66 11.47 -4.00
CA PHE A 24 -8.35 10.91 -3.75
C PHE A 24 -7.41 11.13 -4.95
N PHE A 25 -7.86 10.77 -6.14
CA PHE A 25 -7.03 10.89 -7.35
C PHE A 25 -6.76 12.35 -7.73
N ASP A 26 -7.75 13.21 -7.62
CA ASP A 26 -7.57 14.65 -7.85
C ASP A 26 -6.57 15.25 -6.86
N ASN A 27 -6.60 14.84 -5.61
CA ASN A 27 -5.67 15.29 -4.59
C ASN A 27 -4.23 14.81 -4.88
N VAL A 28 -4.03 13.55 -5.27
CA VAL A 28 -2.66 13.03 -5.57
C VAL A 28 -2.12 13.55 -6.92
N THR A 29 -2.96 14.08 -7.79
CA THR A 29 -2.54 14.70 -9.05
C THR A 29 -2.37 16.21 -8.94
N SER A 30 -3.02 16.87 -7.96
CA SER A 30 -2.91 18.32 -7.74
C SER A 30 -1.62 18.76 -7.07
N GLY A 31 -0.83 17.84 -6.52
CA GLY A 31 0.36 18.16 -5.75
C GLY A 31 0.10 18.73 -4.35
N LYS A 32 -1.14 18.68 -3.87
CA LYS A 32 -1.50 19.14 -2.52
C LYS A 32 -0.94 18.19 -1.44
N GLY A 33 -0.11 18.70 -0.54
CA GLY A 33 0.43 17.93 0.59
C GLY A 33 -0.58 17.76 1.72
N PHE A 34 -0.51 16.58 2.38
CA PHE A 34 -1.35 16.18 3.50
C PHE A 34 -0.51 15.78 4.73
N LEU A 35 0.79 16.02 4.70
CA LEU A 35 1.67 15.82 5.84
C LEU A 35 1.52 16.97 6.81
N LYS A 36 1.42 16.65 8.11
CA LYS A 36 1.28 17.65 9.17
C LYS A 36 2.01 17.24 10.45
N GLY A 37 2.19 18.18 11.37
CA GLY A 37 2.62 17.86 12.72
C GLY A 37 1.62 16.94 13.42
N ILE A 38 2.12 15.98 14.19
CA ILE A 38 1.28 15.06 14.96
C ILE A 38 0.60 15.84 16.09
N ASP A 39 -0.73 15.81 16.14
CA ASP A 39 -1.59 16.51 17.08
C ASP A 39 -2.44 15.58 17.98
N ARG A 40 -2.39 14.28 17.76
CA ARG A 40 -3.14 13.27 18.55
C ARG A 40 -2.56 13.02 19.94
N PHE A 41 -1.29 13.33 20.12
CA PHE A 41 -0.55 13.24 21.39
C PHE A 41 0.64 14.20 21.37
N ASP A 42 1.24 14.43 22.52
CA ASP A 42 2.45 15.25 22.60
C ASP A 42 3.65 14.52 21.94
N ALA A 43 3.96 14.92 20.71
CA ALA A 43 5.09 14.41 19.95
C ALA A 43 6.38 15.24 20.13
N SER A 44 6.43 16.23 21.03
CA SER A 44 7.57 17.15 21.19
C SER A 44 8.88 16.44 21.53
N GLY A 45 8.80 15.32 22.27
CA GLY A 45 9.94 14.48 22.66
C GLY A 45 10.41 13.48 21.58
N TYR A 46 9.73 13.36 20.44
CA TYR A 46 10.10 12.41 19.39
C TYR A 46 11.01 13.05 18.36
N PRO A 47 11.98 12.30 17.78
CA PRO A 47 12.82 12.80 16.71
C PRO A 47 12.01 13.20 15.47
N SER A 48 11.13 12.31 14.96
CA SER A 48 10.18 12.63 13.89
C SER A 48 8.82 13.00 14.48
N LYS A 49 8.24 14.10 14.00
CA LYS A 49 7.03 14.74 14.57
C LYS A 49 5.93 14.98 13.55
N HIS A 50 6.11 14.47 12.32
CA HIS A 50 5.17 14.67 11.23
C HIS A 50 4.61 13.33 10.77
N ALA A 51 3.36 13.34 10.31
CA ALA A 51 2.71 12.18 9.75
C ALA A 51 1.63 12.58 8.74
N GLY A 52 1.27 11.63 7.88
CA GLY A 52 0.03 11.68 7.11
C GLY A 52 -1.12 11.16 7.96
N ILE A 53 -2.03 12.03 8.37
CA ILE A 53 -3.11 11.71 9.31
C ILE A 53 -4.47 11.87 8.63
N ILE A 54 -5.33 10.87 8.77
CA ILE A 54 -6.74 10.95 8.33
C ILE A 54 -7.51 11.75 9.39
N GLU A 55 -7.97 12.94 9.02
CA GLU A 55 -8.66 13.87 9.93
C GLU A 55 -10.01 13.32 10.41
N HIS A 56 -10.83 12.90 9.47
CA HIS A 56 -12.17 12.38 9.73
C HIS A 56 -12.30 10.97 9.17
N LEU A 57 -12.67 10.03 10.02
CA LEU A 57 -12.72 8.63 9.62
C LEU A 57 -14.16 8.14 9.38
N ASP A 58 -15.19 8.84 9.85
CA ASP A 58 -16.63 8.62 9.63
C ASP A 58 -17.06 7.14 9.59
N ALA A 59 -16.38 6.28 10.38
CA ALA A 59 -16.64 4.84 10.39
C ALA A 59 -18.01 4.50 10.99
N GLU A 60 -18.52 5.36 11.86
CA GLU A 60 -19.84 5.27 12.50
C GLU A 60 -21.00 5.43 11.52
N GLU A 61 -20.77 6.04 10.36
CA GLU A 61 -21.77 6.12 9.30
C GLU A 61 -22.06 4.76 8.65
N ALA A 62 -21.04 3.88 8.60
CA ALA A 62 -21.12 2.57 7.95
C ALA A 62 -21.25 1.41 8.95
N PHE A 63 -20.74 1.57 10.17
CA PHE A 63 -20.63 0.48 11.15
C PHE A 63 -21.13 0.91 12.52
N SER A 64 -21.69 -0.05 13.28
CA SER A 64 -22.22 0.24 14.61
C SER A 64 -21.11 0.64 15.61
N MET A 65 -21.37 1.67 16.42
CA MET A 65 -20.46 2.09 17.51
C MET A 65 -20.11 0.94 18.47
N ARG A 66 -21.03 -0.02 18.67
CA ARG A 66 -20.79 -1.21 19.50
C ARG A 66 -19.68 -2.09 18.93
N MET A 67 -19.58 -2.16 17.59
CA MET A 67 -18.51 -2.89 16.89
C MET A 67 -17.21 -2.09 16.94
N LEU A 68 -17.24 -0.82 16.56
CA LEU A 68 -16.06 0.04 16.45
C LEU A 68 -15.29 0.15 17.77
N LYS A 69 -15.98 0.31 18.90
CA LYS A 69 -15.34 0.36 20.25
C LYS A 69 -14.52 -0.86 20.64
N LYS A 70 -14.63 -1.96 19.91
CA LYS A 70 -13.90 -3.21 20.16
C LYS A 70 -12.73 -3.42 19.24
N LEU A 71 -12.44 -2.47 18.37
CA LEU A 71 -11.48 -2.57 17.29
C LEU A 71 -10.49 -1.43 17.36
N ASP A 72 -9.28 -1.70 16.92
CA ASP A 72 -8.28 -0.66 16.68
C ASP A 72 -8.58 0.12 15.40
N ARG A 73 -8.05 1.32 15.31
CA ARG A 73 -8.19 2.23 14.18
C ARG A 73 -7.80 1.62 12.84
N PHE A 74 -6.76 0.79 12.76
CA PHE A 74 -6.36 0.15 11.50
C PHE A 74 -7.44 -0.80 10.96
N SER A 75 -8.24 -1.39 11.85
CA SER A 75 -9.41 -2.20 11.47
C SER A 75 -10.57 -1.33 10.98
N HIS A 76 -10.79 -0.15 11.58
CA HIS A 76 -11.80 0.80 11.08
C HIS A 76 -11.49 1.23 9.65
N ILE A 77 -10.22 1.61 9.40
CA ILE A 77 -9.75 2.03 8.08
C ILE A 77 -9.91 0.91 7.05
N ALA A 78 -9.56 -0.34 7.43
CA ALA A 78 -9.72 -1.51 6.56
C ALA A 78 -11.17 -1.83 6.23
N LEU A 79 -12.07 -1.74 7.21
CA LEU A 79 -13.50 -1.96 7.02
C LEU A 79 -14.09 -0.97 6.02
N LEU A 80 -13.75 0.33 6.16
CA LEU A 80 -14.20 1.36 5.23
C LEU A 80 -13.66 1.13 3.82
N ALA A 81 -12.38 0.79 3.68
CA ALA A 81 -11.80 0.48 2.37
C ALA A 81 -12.41 -0.78 1.74
N ALA A 82 -12.73 -1.79 2.54
CA ALA A 82 -13.39 -3.00 2.06
C ALA A 82 -14.84 -2.71 1.61
N ASP A 83 -15.58 -1.90 2.36
CA ASP A 83 -16.94 -1.48 2.00
C ASP A 83 -16.95 -0.72 0.67
N ASP A 84 -16.04 0.25 0.52
CA ASP A 84 -15.90 1.02 -0.72
C ASP A 84 -15.51 0.13 -1.91
N ALA A 85 -14.57 -0.83 -1.72
CA ALA A 85 -14.16 -1.75 -2.78
C ALA A 85 -15.30 -2.68 -3.24
N ILE A 86 -16.10 -3.19 -2.30
CA ILE A 86 -17.28 -4.01 -2.59
C ILE A 86 -18.29 -3.19 -3.40
N ASN A 87 -18.61 -1.98 -2.94
CA ASN A 87 -19.56 -1.09 -3.60
C ASN A 87 -19.07 -0.69 -5.00
N ASP A 88 -17.81 -0.31 -5.16
CA ASP A 88 -17.22 0.06 -6.45
C ASP A 88 -17.20 -1.11 -7.45
N SER A 89 -16.99 -2.34 -6.97
CA SER A 89 -16.99 -3.55 -7.81
C SER A 89 -18.37 -3.91 -8.36
N GLY A 90 -19.44 -3.46 -7.74
CA GLY A 90 -20.82 -3.85 -8.05
C GLY A 90 -21.15 -5.32 -7.71
N ILE A 91 -20.31 -6.00 -6.91
CA ILE A 91 -20.58 -7.37 -6.45
C ILE A 91 -21.55 -7.33 -5.27
N ASP A 92 -22.68 -8.02 -5.40
CA ASP A 92 -23.56 -8.29 -4.26
C ASP A 92 -23.03 -9.53 -3.49
N ILE A 93 -22.30 -9.28 -2.42
CA ILE A 93 -21.75 -10.35 -1.57
C ILE A 93 -22.84 -11.30 -1.04
N LYS A 94 -24.10 -10.84 -0.92
CA LYS A 94 -25.19 -11.69 -0.39
C LYS A 94 -25.62 -12.76 -1.40
N SER A 95 -25.49 -12.47 -2.69
CA SER A 95 -25.85 -13.40 -3.78
C SER A 95 -24.69 -14.34 -4.16
N GLU A 96 -23.48 -14.08 -3.70
CA GLU A 96 -22.28 -14.88 -4.01
C GLU A 96 -22.14 -16.10 -3.10
N ASP A 97 -21.46 -17.14 -3.62
CA ASP A 97 -20.98 -18.24 -2.79
C ASP A 97 -19.87 -17.75 -1.86
N LYS A 98 -20.21 -17.58 -0.61
CA LYS A 98 -19.33 -17.02 0.42
C LYS A 98 -18.11 -17.88 0.74
N GLU A 99 -18.16 -19.18 0.42
CA GLU A 99 -17.01 -20.08 0.56
C GLU A 99 -16.00 -19.92 -0.58
N ARG A 100 -16.43 -19.25 -1.67
CA ARG A 100 -15.60 -18.93 -2.84
C ARG A 100 -15.04 -17.51 -2.82
N ILE A 101 -15.34 -16.72 -1.78
CA ILE A 101 -14.77 -15.38 -1.58
C ILE A 101 -13.66 -15.47 -0.53
N GLY A 102 -12.45 -15.01 -0.89
CA GLY A 102 -11.30 -14.94 0.03
C GLY A 102 -11.01 -13.52 0.48
N ILE A 103 -10.22 -13.39 1.56
CA ILE A 103 -9.70 -12.11 2.06
C ILE A 103 -8.21 -12.26 2.35
N ILE A 104 -7.38 -11.41 1.76
CA ILE A 104 -5.95 -11.36 2.04
C ILE A 104 -5.54 -9.92 2.29
N LEU A 105 -5.14 -9.60 3.52
CA LEU A 105 -4.69 -8.26 3.87
C LEU A 105 -3.26 -8.28 4.39
N GLY A 106 -2.51 -7.24 4.02
CA GLY A 106 -1.19 -6.96 4.54
C GLY A 106 -1.19 -5.85 5.59
N ASN A 107 -0.33 -5.98 6.58
CA ASN A 107 0.04 -4.89 7.49
C ASN A 107 1.44 -5.16 8.07
N ALA A 108 2.07 -4.15 8.65
CA ALA A 108 3.40 -4.26 9.24
C ALA A 108 3.34 -4.26 10.77
N LEU A 109 2.48 -3.45 11.36
CA LEU A 109 2.51 -3.16 12.79
C LEU A 109 1.33 -3.76 13.59
N GLY A 110 0.13 -3.83 12.99
CA GLY A 110 -1.09 -4.19 13.73
C GLY A 110 -1.68 -3.02 14.53
N GLY A 111 -2.59 -3.32 15.46
CA GLY A 111 -3.39 -2.35 16.21
C GLY A 111 -2.73 -1.80 17.48
N TRP A 112 -1.69 -1.01 17.34
CA TRP A 112 -0.94 -0.50 18.48
C TRP A 112 -1.67 0.59 19.26
N ALA A 113 -2.54 1.39 18.65
CA ALA A 113 -3.27 2.44 19.37
C ALA A 113 -4.15 1.83 20.48
N PHE A 114 -4.89 0.76 20.17
CA PHE A 114 -5.68 0.02 21.15
C PHE A 114 -4.78 -0.67 22.19
N ALA A 115 -3.70 -1.33 21.74
CA ALA A 115 -2.79 -2.04 22.64
C ALA A 115 -2.14 -1.14 23.68
N GLU A 116 -1.75 0.07 23.31
CA GLU A 116 -1.12 1.04 24.22
C GLU A 116 -2.06 1.53 25.29
N GLU A 117 -3.33 1.78 24.98
CA GLU A 117 -4.34 2.17 25.97
C GLU A 117 -4.53 1.07 27.00
N GLU A 118 -4.70 -0.17 26.55
CA GLU A 118 -4.89 -1.32 27.43
C GLU A 118 -3.64 -1.64 28.28
N LEU A 119 -2.43 -1.45 27.72
CA LEU A 119 -1.19 -1.58 28.49
C LEU A 119 -1.06 -0.50 29.55
N ARG A 120 -1.52 0.71 29.27
CA ARG A 120 -1.58 1.80 30.25
C ARG A 120 -2.52 1.47 31.39
N ASP A 121 -3.69 0.95 31.07
CA ASP A 121 -4.70 0.53 32.06
C ASP A 121 -4.19 -0.65 32.90
N LEU A 122 -3.54 -1.62 32.29
CA LEU A 122 -2.88 -2.72 33.01
C LEU A 122 -1.91 -2.20 34.07
N HIS A 123 -1.05 -1.26 33.70
CA HIS A 123 0.00 -0.75 34.62
C HIS A 123 -0.53 0.23 35.67
N ARG A 124 -1.59 0.99 35.37
CA ARG A 124 -2.13 2.02 36.27
C ARG A 124 -3.27 1.49 37.16
N LEU A 125 -4.12 0.65 36.59
CA LEU A 125 -5.38 0.24 37.22
C LEU A 125 -5.40 -1.25 37.59
N GLY A 126 -4.59 -2.06 36.90
CA GLY A 126 -4.44 -3.48 37.17
C GLY A 126 -5.15 -4.38 36.15
N VAL A 127 -4.93 -5.69 36.24
CA VAL A 127 -5.32 -6.70 35.27
C VAL A 127 -6.84 -6.79 35.01
N ARG A 128 -7.67 -6.34 35.94
CA ARG A 128 -9.13 -6.39 35.81
C ARG A 128 -9.71 -5.32 34.89
N GLU A 129 -8.95 -4.27 34.63
CA GLU A 129 -9.37 -3.15 33.80
C GLU A 129 -8.98 -3.33 32.32
N VAL A 130 -8.15 -4.34 32.02
CA VAL A 130 -7.79 -4.64 30.63
C VAL A 130 -8.99 -5.19 29.86
N SER A 131 -9.25 -4.62 28.70
CA SER A 131 -10.36 -5.02 27.84
C SER A 131 -10.24 -6.49 27.40
N PRO A 132 -11.32 -7.27 27.44
CA PRO A 132 -11.36 -8.62 26.88
C PRO A 132 -11.15 -8.63 25.35
N TYR A 133 -11.25 -7.49 24.70
CA TYR A 133 -11.03 -7.34 23.25
C TYR A 133 -9.57 -7.09 22.88
N GLN A 134 -8.65 -6.96 23.85
CA GLN A 134 -7.23 -6.72 23.61
C GLN A 134 -6.66 -7.68 22.55
N ALA A 135 -6.86 -8.99 22.73
CA ALA A 135 -6.32 -9.99 21.83
C ALA A 135 -6.91 -9.94 20.40
N THR A 136 -8.11 -9.37 20.23
CA THR A 136 -8.78 -9.30 18.93
C THR A 136 -8.68 -7.95 18.26
N ALA A 137 -8.26 -6.91 19.00
CA ALA A 137 -8.14 -5.58 18.46
C ALA A 137 -6.73 -5.30 17.91
N TRP A 138 -5.67 -5.60 18.68
CA TRP A 138 -4.30 -5.29 18.28
C TRP A 138 -3.69 -6.30 17.31
N PHE A 139 -4.23 -7.52 17.25
CA PHE A 139 -3.64 -8.62 16.49
C PHE A 139 -3.67 -8.30 14.98
N PRO A 140 -2.56 -8.50 14.26
CA PRO A 140 -2.46 -8.15 12.83
C PRO A 140 -3.54 -8.76 11.92
N ALA A 141 -4.14 -9.90 12.32
CA ALA A 141 -5.22 -10.53 11.56
C ALA A 141 -6.61 -9.93 11.84
N ALA A 142 -6.73 -8.98 12.77
CA ALA A 142 -8.01 -8.39 13.14
C ALA A 142 -8.79 -7.80 11.95
N PRO A 143 -8.21 -6.97 11.07
CA PRO A 143 -8.93 -6.39 9.94
C PRO A 143 -9.52 -7.46 9.01
N GLN A 144 -8.74 -8.48 8.66
CA GLN A 144 -9.19 -9.59 7.82
C GLN A 144 -10.36 -10.34 8.45
N GLY A 145 -10.25 -10.64 9.76
CA GLY A 145 -11.31 -11.32 10.52
C GLY A 145 -12.59 -10.48 10.62
N GLN A 146 -12.47 -9.18 10.86
CA GLN A 146 -13.62 -8.27 10.97
C GLN A 146 -14.36 -8.09 9.64
N ILE A 147 -13.65 -8.00 8.54
CA ILE A 147 -14.26 -7.99 7.20
C ILE A 147 -15.01 -9.31 6.96
N SER A 148 -14.38 -10.46 7.26
CA SER A 148 -15.02 -11.77 7.14
C SER A 148 -16.34 -11.85 7.92
N ILE A 149 -16.33 -11.43 9.19
CA ILE A 149 -17.51 -11.44 10.07
C ILE A 149 -18.59 -10.50 9.54
N ASN A 150 -18.23 -9.27 9.16
CA ASN A 150 -19.19 -8.25 8.75
C ASN A 150 -19.95 -8.63 7.47
N TYR A 151 -19.26 -9.23 6.49
CA TYR A 151 -19.86 -9.62 5.21
C TYR A 151 -20.24 -11.09 5.14
N GLY A 152 -19.96 -11.88 6.19
CA GLY A 152 -20.23 -13.31 6.24
C GLY A 152 -19.41 -14.12 5.24
N ILE A 153 -18.20 -13.66 4.88
CA ILE A 153 -17.28 -14.32 3.96
C ILE A 153 -16.70 -15.56 4.65
N LYS A 154 -16.77 -16.71 4.00
CA LYS A 154 -16.41 -18.02 4.58
C LYS A 154 -15.27 -18.73 3.86
N GLY A 155 -14.80 -18.17 2.74
CA GLY A 155 -13.63 -18.68 2.02
C GLY A 155 -12.35 -18.46 2.81
N PHE A 156 -11.21 -18.75 2.21
CA PHE A 156 -9.95 -18.67 2.93
C PHE A 156 -9.58 -17.22 3.29
N GLY A 157 -9.01 -17.04 4.47
CA GLY A 157 -8.47 -15.78 4.95
C GLY A 157 -6.98 -15.88 5.22
N LYS A 158 -6.22 -14.83 4.92
CA LYS A 158 -4.79 -14.75 5.21
C LYS A 158 -4.37 -13.32 5.54
N THR A 159 -3.51 -13.20 6.54
CA THR A 159 -2.81 -11.95 6.85
C THR A 159 -1.33 -12.09 6.48
N ILE A 160 -0.79 -11.11 5.78
CA ILE A 160 0.60 -11.08 5.34
C ILE A 160 1.34 -10.00 6.14
N ILE A 161 2.45 -10.40 6.76
CA ILE A 161 3.35 -9.49 7.46
C ILE A 161 4.72 -9.61 6.80
N SER A 162 5.08 -8.58 6.03
CA SER A 162 6.34 -8.47 5.28
C SER A 162 6.77 -7.01 5.16
N ASP A 163 6.67 -6.29 6.28
CA ASP A 163 6.95 -4.86 6.38
C ASP A 163 6.23 -4.06 5.27
N ILE A 164 6.89 -3.13 4.59
CA ILE A 164 6.29 -2.30 3.52
C ILE A 164 5.78 -3.16 2.34
N ALA A 165 6.33 -4.36 2.10
CA ALA A 165 5.91 -5.24 1.01
C ALA A 165 4.61 -6.04 1.29
N SER A 166 4.00 -5.92 2.47
CA SER A 166 2.89 -6.77 2.91
C SER A 166 1.71 -6.79 1.94
N SER A 167 1.22 -5.65 1.50
CA SER A 167 0.09 -5.58 0.57
C SER A 167 0.44 -5.97 -0.86
N HIS A 168 1.69 -5.79 -1.30
CA HIS A 168 2.15 -6.35 -2.58
C HIS A 168 2.00 -7.87 -2.59
N LEU A 169 2.50 -8.53 -1.54
CA LEU A 169 2.38 -9.98 -1.39
C LEU A 169 0.92 -10.42 -1.25
N ALA A 170 0.08 -9.63 -0.56
CA ALA A 170 -1.36 -9.91 -0.45
C ALA A 170 -2.03 -9.96 -1.84
N ILE A 171 -1.70 -9.03 -2.73
CA ILE A 171 -2.21 -8.99 -4.12
C ILE A 171 -1.72 -10.19 -4.92
N ASP A 172 -0.43 -10.58 -4.82
CA ASP A 172 0.09 -11.78 -5.49
C ASP A 172 -0.61 -13.05 -5.01
N TYR A 173 -0.74 -13.23 -3.68
CA TYR A 173 -1.45 -14.39 -3.13
C TYR A 173 -2.91 -14.45 -3.58
N ALA A 174 -3.58 -13.30 -3.71
CA ALA A 174 -4.94 -13.24 -4.23
C ALA A 174 -5.00 -13.71 -5.70
N ALA A 175 -4.11 -13.20 -6.54
CA ALA A 175 -4.02 -13.62 -7.94
C ALA A 175 -3.73 -15.12 -8.07
N ARG A 176 -2.83 -15.66 -7.28
CA ARG A 176 -2.52 -17.11 -7.25
C ARG A 176 -3.71 -17.95 -6.77
N ALA A 177 -4.46 -17.46 -5.79
CA ALA A 177 -5.64 -18.17 -5.28
C ALA A 177 -6.71 -18.31 -6.35
N ILE A 178 -6.95 -17.26 -7.14
CA ILE A 178 -7.90 -17.28 -8.27
C ILE A 178 -7.36 -18.16 -9.40
N LYS A 179 -6.09 -18.02 -9.80
CA LYS A 179 -5.46 -18.85 -10.84
C LYS A 179 -5.51 -20.34 -10.49
N SER A 180 -5.37 -20.69 -9.21
CA SER A 180 -5.47 -22.08 -8.74
C SER A 180 -6.90 -22.59 -8.51
N GLY A 181 -7.91 -21.75 -8.68
CA GLY A 181 -9.32 -22.10 -8.47
C GLY A 181 -9.75 -22.22 -7.00
N ARG A 182 -8.95 -21.73 -6.05
CA ARG A 182 -9.29 -21.74 -4.61
C ARG A 182 -10.36 -20.72 -4.26
N ALA A 183 -10.44 -19.63 -5.01
CA ALA A 183 -11.44 -18.58 -4.86
C ALA A 183 -11.88 -18.09 -6.24
N ASP A 184 -13.06 -17.48 -6.30
CA ASP A 184 -13.57 -16.81 -7.49
C ASP A 184 -13.40 -15.28 -7.36
N VAL A 185 -13.44 -14.78 -6.12
CA VAL A 185 -13.23 -13.37 -5.76
C VAL A 185 -12.35 -13.31 -4.52
N VAL A 186 -11.45 -12.33 -4.46
CA VAL A 186 -10.63 -12.07 -3.28
C VAL A 186 -10.58 -10.57 -2.99
N LEU A 187 -10.88 -10.19 -1.75
CA LEU A 187 -10.55 -8.86 -1.24
C LEU A 187 -9.07 -8.88 -0.86
N ALA A 188 -8.25 -8.12 -1.59
CA ALA A 188 -6.81 -8.09 -1.41
C ALA A 188 -6.34 -6.65 -1.16
N GLY A 189 -5.43 -6.45 -0.22
CA GLY A 189 -4.92 -5.11 0.05
C GLY A 189 -4.11 -5.02 1.32
N GLY A 190 -4.17 -3.87 1.97
CA GLY A 190 -3.46 -3.64 3.23
C GLY A 190 -3.99 -2.46 4.01
N THR A 191 -3.64 -2.41 5.29
CA THR A 191 -4.08 -1.36 6.22
C THR A 191 -3.05 -1.08 7.29
N GLU A 192 -2.89 0.19 7.66
CA GLU A 192 -2.00 0.66 8.74
C GLU A 192 -2.57 1.87 9.47
N ALA A 193 -2.34 1.94 10.78
CA ALA A 193 -2.60 3.11 11.60
C ALA A 193 -1.47 3.34 12.63
N PRO A 194 -0.26 3.68 12.19
CA PRO A 194 0.94 3.69 13.01
C PRO A 194 1.13 4.96 13.85
N VAL A 195 0.14 5.88 13.85
CA VAL A 195 0.28 7.18 14.51
C VAL A 195 -0.21 7.08 15.95
N SER A 196 0.58 6.40 16.78
CA SER A 196 0.42 6.29 18.23
C SER A 196 1.79 6.45 18.94
N PRO A 197 1.85 6.75 20.23
CA PRO A 197 3.11 6.98 20.95
C PRO A 197 4.13 5.86 20.79
N TYR A 198 3.73 4.62 21.06
CA TYR A 198 4.66 3.49 21.00
C TYR A 198 5.00 3.08 19.55
N ALA A 199 4.02 3.03 18.65
CA ALA A 199 4.28 2.71 17.25
C ALA A 199 5.22 3.76 16.62
N LEU A 200 5.03 5.05 16.90
CA LEU A 200 5.93 6.10 16.45
C LEU A 200 7.35 5.93 17.04
N LEU A 201 7.46 5.56 18.32
CA LEU A 201 8.75 5.29 18.93
C LEU A 201 9.48 4.14 18.23
N CYS A 202 8.79 3.02 17.97
CA CYS A 202 9.36 1.89 17.24
C CYS A 202 9.84 2.30 15.83
N CYS A 203 9.04 3.09 15.12
CA CYS A 203 9.43 3.60 13.81
C CYS A 203 10.61 4.59 13.89
N ASN A 204 10.67 5.46 14.90
CA ASN A 204 11.79 6.38 15.11
C ASN A 204 13.10 5.62 15.39
N THR A 205 13.04 4.53 16.17
CA THR A 205 14.24 3.75 16.50
C THR A 205 14.79 2.96 15.32
N SER A 206 14.01 2.78 14.24
CA SER A 206 14.52 2.17 13.02
C SER A 206 15.51 3.05 12.26
N GLY A 207 15.51 4.38 12.51
CA GLY A 207 16.34 5.34 11.80
C GLY A 207 15.92 5.63 10.37
N GLU A 208 14.72 5.23 9.97
CA GLU A 208 14.22 5.39 8.59
C GLU A 208 13.23 6.54 8.44
N LEU A 209 12.77 7.14 9.56
CA LEU A 209 11.88 8.29 9.50
C LEU A 209 12.63 9.59 9.27
N SER A 210 12.06 10.45 8.43
CA SER A 210 12.55 11.81 8.22
C SER A 210 12.48 12.62 9.53
N LEU A 211 13.60 13.23 9.88
CA LEU A 211 13.69 14.13 11.04
C LEU A 211 13.23 15.55 10.71
N THR A 212 13.27 15.91 9.43
CA THR A 212 12.84 17.22 8.94
C THR A 212 11.34 17.31 8.72
N GLY A 213 10.64 16.18 8.72
CA GLY A 213 9.22 16.10 8.41
C GLY A 213 8.92 16.27 6.91
N SER A 214 9.94 16.18 6.08
CA SER A 214 9.83 16.24 4.61
C SER A 214 10.07 14.87 4.01
N TYR A 215 9.20 14.43 3.12
CA TYR A 215 9.36 13.18 2.40
C TYR A 215 9.93 13.46 1.01
N LYS A 216 11.25 13.25 0.85
CA LYS A 216 12.03 13.68 -0.32
C LYS A 216 12.80 12.50 -0.94
N PRO A 217 12.13 11.47 -1.45
CA PRO A 217 12.84 10.35 -2.07
C PRO A 217 13.66 10.82 -3.27
N PHE A 218 14.84 10.23 -3.42
CA PHE A 218 15.80 10.52 -4.50
C PHE A 218 16.37 11.95 -4.51
N ASP A 219 16.03 12.80 -3.54
CA ASP A 219 16.65 14.11 -3.34
C ASP A 219 18.01 13.96 -2.66
N ARG A 220 18.92 14.91 -2.86
CA ARG A 220 20.24 14.92 -2.18
C ARG A 220 20.12 15.10 -0.68
N SER A 221 19.10 15.82 -0.24
CA SER A 221 18.81 16.09 1.17
C SER A 221 17.84 15.09 1.82
N ARG A 222 17.58 13.93 1.17
CA ARG A 222 16.69 12.90 1.71
C ARG A 222 17.21 12.37 3.05
N ASP A 223 16.31 12.18 3.99
CA ASP A 223 16.61 11.74 5.35
C ASP A 223 15.64 10.66 5.87
N GLY A 224 14.86 10.05 4.98
CA GLY A 224 13.87 9.03 5.30
C GLY A 224 12.48 9.37 4.83
N TYR A 225 11.50 8.54 5.20
CA TYR A 225 10.09 8.79 4.90
C TYR A 225 9.36 9.45 6.05
N VAL A 226 8.24 10.09 5.74
CA VAL A 226 7.25 10.52 6.73
C VAL A 226 6.19 9.43 6.79
N ILE A 227 5.89 8.94 8.00
CA ILE A 227 4.92 7.88 8.23
C ILE A 227 3.50 8.37 7.96
N GLY A 228 2.62 7.48 7.49
CA GLY A 228 1.20 7.80 7.29
C GLY A 228 0.29 6.64 7.68
N GLU A 229 -0.99 6.92 7.82
CA GLU A 229 -2.03 5.91 8.04
C GLU A 229 -2.95 5.80 6.84
N GLY A 230 -3.49 4.61 6.59
CA GLY A 230 -4.41 4.38 5.50
C GLY A 230 -4.61 2.92 5.15
N SER A 231 -5.47 2.69 4.19
CA SER A 231 -5.77 1.38 3.63
C SER A 231 -6.13 1.49 2.17
N ALA A 232 -5.83 0.45 1.41
CA ALA A 232 -6.56 0.17 0.18
C ALA A 232 -6.93 -1.31 0.14
N VAL A 233 -8.13 -1.57 -0.36
CA VAL A 233 -8.65 -2.91 -0.65
C VAL A 233 -9.08 -2.95 -2.11
N LEU A 234 -8.66 -4.00 -2.79
CA LEU A 234 -8.95 -4.27 -4.20
C LEU A 234 -9.86 -5.49 -4.29
N MET A 235 -10.92 -5.42 -5.09
CA MET A 235 -11.69 -6.59 -5.49
C MET A 235 -10.99 -7.26 -6.66
N VAL A 236 -10.49 -8.46 -6.44
CA VAL A 236 -9.72 -9.24 -7.40
C VAL A 236 -10.52 -10.46 -7.82
N GLU A 237 -10.70 -10.66 -9.13
CA GLU A 237 -11.48 -11.79 -9.67
C GLU A 237 -10.95 -12.31 -11.01
N GLU A 238 -11.48 -13.44 -11.44
CA GLU A 238 -11.14 -14.03 -12.74
C GLU A 238 -11.76 -13.19 -13.88
N MET A 239 -10.99 -12.95 -14.95
CA MET A 239 -11.37 -12.03 -16.04
C MET A 239 -12.67 -12.42 -16.74
N GLU A 240 -12.86 -13.69 -17.10
CA GLU A 240 -14.06 -14.10 -17.83
C GLU A 240 -15.32 -14.03 -16.95
N ARG A 241 -15.15 -14.24 -15.64
CA ARG A 241 -16.20 -13.99 -14.66
C ARG A 241 -16.57 -12.51 -14.61
N ALA A 242 -15.56 -11.63 -14.51
CA ALA A 242 -15.76 -10.18 -14.51
C ALA A 242 -16.49 -9.70 -15.76
N LYS A 243 -16.06 -10.14 -16.94
CA LYS A 243 -16.71 -9.83 -18.23
C LYS A 243 -18.15 -10.33 -18.27
N LYS A 244 -18.41 -11.57 -17.83
CA LYS A 244 -19.75 -12.18 -17.85
C LYS A 244 -20.77 -11.39 -17.02
N ARG A 245 -20.34 -10.78 -15.90
CA ARG A 245 -21.21 -9.93 -15.07
C ARG A 245 -21.23 -8.45 -15.48
N GLY A 246 -20.51 -8.08 -16.54
CA GLY A 246 -20.42 -6.70 -17.02
C GLY A 246 -19.65 -5.77 -16.09
N ALA A 247 -18.68 -6.30 -15.34
CA ALA A 247 -17.89 -5.51 -14.41
C ALA A 247 -17.03 -4.46 -15.11
N ARG A 248 -16.81 -3.32 -14.45
CA ARG A 248 -15.67 -2.47 -14.77
C ARG A 248 -14.39 -3.25 -14.47
N ILE A 249 -13.42 -3.20 -15.36
CA ILE A 249 -12.08 -3.74 -15.13
C ILE A 249 -11.12 -2.57 -15.11
N TYR A 250 -10.42 -2.38 -14.00
CA TYR A 250 -9.42 -1.34 -13.85
C TYR A 250 -8.07 -1.74 -14.43
N ALA A 251 -7.64 -2.96 -14.15
CA ALA A 251 -6.36 -3.49 -14.58
C ALA A 251 -6.33 -5.01 -14.49
N GLU A 252 -5.41 -5.64 -15.21
CA GLU A 252 -5.00 -7.03 -15.04
C GLU A 252 -3.74 -7.11 -14.17
N ILE A 253 -3.67 -8.09 -13.28
CA ILE A 253 -2.44 -8.45 -12.54
C ILE A 253 -1.64 -9.39 -13.44
N THR A 254 -0.66 -8.82 -14.15
CA THR A 254 0.09 -9.53 -15.19
C THR A 254 1.36 -10.18 -14.69
N GLY A 255 2.11 -9.50 -13.81
CA GLY A 255 3.38 -10.01 -13.31
C GLY A 255 3.63 -9.69 -11.85
N PHE A 256 4.38 -10.56 -11.20
CA PHE A 256 4.78 -10.38 -9.82
C PHE A 256 6.15 -11.02 -9.55
N GLY A 257 7.03 -10.30 -8.85
CA GLY A 257 8.32 -10.82 -8.39
C GLY A 257 8.59 -10.41 -6.94
N HIS A 258 9.13 -11.35 -6.16
CA HIS A 258 9.63 -11.03 -4.83
C HIS A 258 10.96 -11.74 -4.57
N THR A 259 11.83 -11.09 -3.81
CA THR A 259 13.17 -11.57 -3.48
C THR A 259 13.59 -11.10 -2.10
N SER A 260 14.68 -11.62 -1.62
CA SER A 260 15.34 -11.13 -0.40
C SER A 260 16.77 -10.72 -0.71
N ASP A 261 17.25 -9.67 -0.04
CA ASP A 261 18.63 -9.20 -0.16
C ASP A 261 19.60 -10.15 0.54
N GLY A 262 19.22 -10.68 1.70
CA GLY A 262 20.03 -11.59 2.50
C GLY A 262 21.29 -10.94 3.10
N THR A 263 21.27 -9.61 3.29
CA THR A 263 22.45 -8.83 3.69
C THR A 263 22.41 -8.31 5.12
N SER A 264 21.26 -7.83 5.57
CA SER A 264 21.10 -7.17 6.88
C SER A 264 19.71 -7.40 7.43
N PRO A 265 19.52 -7.52 8.76
CA PRO A 265 18.20 -7.63 9.37
C PRO A 265 17.40 -6.30 9.33
N THR A 266 18.09 -5.17 9.19
CA THR A 266 17.44 -3.83 9.25
C THR A 266 17.84 -2.92 8.08
N GLY A 267 18.95 -3.22 7.40
CA GLY A 267 19.45 -2.40 6.29
C GLY A 267 18.94 -2.86 4.94
N HIS A 268 19.19 -2.03 3.93
CA HIS A 268 18.85 -2.27 2.53
C HIS A 268 20.15 -2.44 1.70
N ASP A 269 20.09 -3.24 0.64
CA ASP A 269 21.21 -3.42 -0.29
C ASP A 269 21.39 -2.17 -1.16
N PRO A 270 22.47 -1.37 -0.96
CA PRO A 270 22.72 -0.18 -1.76
C PRO A 270 23.07 -0.48 -3.23
N GLU A 271 23.41 -1.73 -3.55
CA GLU A 271 23.62 -2.17 -4.93
C GLU A 271 22.30 -2.51 -5.65
N GLY A 272 21.19 -2.66 -4.91
CA GLY A 272 19.86 -2.90 -5.44
C GLY A 272 19.68 -4.22 -6.18
N LYS A 273 20.55 -5.23 -5.92
CA LYS A 273 20.50 -6.52 -6.63
C LYS A 273 19.21 -7.28 -6.35
N GLY A 274 18.71 -7.20 -5.10
CA GLY A 274 17.46 -7.85 -4.70
C GLY A 274 16.27 -7.29 -5.45
N ILE A 275 16.08 -5.98 -5.39
CA ILE A 275 14.94 -5.32 -6.06
C ILE A 275 15.05 -5.42 -7.60
N ALA A 276 16.26 -5.36 -8.19
CA ALA A 276 16.43 -5.57 -9.62
C ALA A 276 15.96 -6.96 -10.07
N ARG A 277 16.26 -8.02 -9.28
CA ARG A 277 15.73 -9.37 -9.54
C ARG A 277 14.23 -9.44 -9.40
N ALA A 278 13.63 -8.78 -8.39
CA ALA A 278 12.18 -8.75 -8.21
C ALA A 278 11.50 -8.09 -9.42
N MET A 279 11.98 -6.93 -9.86
CA MET A 279 11.49 -6.24 -11.06
C MET A 279 11.59 -7.13 -12.31
N LYS A 280 12.75 -7.76 -12.52
CA LYS A 280 12.95 -8.65 -13.67
C LYS A 280 11.97 -9.83 -13.66
N VAL A 281 11.78 -10.49 -12.52
CA VAL A 281 10.82 -11.59 -12.38
C VAL A 281 9.39 -11.12 -12.66
N ALA A 282 9.02 -9.91 -12.23
CA ALA A 282 7.70 -9.34 -12.50
C ALA A 282 7.48 -9.06 -14.01
N ILE A 283 8.47 -8.47 -14.69
CA ILE A 283 8.47 -8.21 -16.14
C ILE A 283 8.38 -9.51 -16.93
N ASP A 284 9.24 -10.47 -16.61
CA ASP A 284 9.26 -11.80 -17.26
C ASP A 284 7.91 -12.52 -17.05
N GLY A 285 7.34 -12.43 -15.83
CA GLY A 285 6.04 -13.01 -15.48
C GLY A 285 4.86 -12.36 -16.23
N ALA A 286 4.97 -11.07 -16.53
CA ALA A 286 3.99 -10.34 -17.35
C ALA A 286 4.14 -10.64 -18.84
N GLY A 287 5.24 -11.26 -19.29
CA GLY A 287 5.52 -11.55 -20.69
C GLY A 287 5.80 -10.31 -21.54
N ILE A 288 6.29 -9.24 -20.92
CA ILE A 288 6.60 -7.95 -21.56
C ILE A 288 8.09 -7.63 -21.46
N LYS A 289 8.51 -6.54 -22.09
CA LYS A 289 9.87 -5.99 -21.98
C LYS A 289 9.89 -4.77 -21.04
N PRO A 290 11.05 -4.37 -20.52
CA PRO A 290 11.16 -3.11 -19.77
C PRO A 290 10.61 -1.90 -20.53
N ASP A 291 10.74 -1.89 -21.85
CA ASP A 291 10.27 -0.81 -22.74
C ASP A 291 8.74 -0.67 -22.78
N ASP A 292 8.02 -1.71 -22.40
CA ASP A 292 6.56 -1.74 -22.39
C ASP A 292 5.99 -1.17 -21.07
N ILE A 293 6.84 -0.82 -20.10
CA ILE A 293 6.44 -0.14 -18.87
C ILE A 293 6.32 1.37 -19.13
N HIS A 294 5.15 1.95 -18.85
CA HIS A 294 4.85 3.36 -19.10
C HIS A 294 4.90 4.22 -17.83
N TYR A 295 4.64 3.62 -16.66
CA TYR A 295 4.66 4.32 -15.40
C TYR A 295 5.24 3.44 -14.30
N ILE A 296 6.06 4.03 -13.43
CA ILE A 296 6.71 3.33 -12.32
C ILE A 296 6.37 4.06 -11.02
N LEU A 297 5.83 3.31 -10.06
CA LEU A 297 5.64 3.71 -8.67
C LEU A 297 6.73 3.01 -7.84
N PRO A 298 7.85 3.67 -7.56
CA PRO A 298 8.95 3.07 -6.83
C PRO A 298 8.62 2.90 -5.34
N ALA A 299 9.41 2.09 -4.65
CA ALA A 299 9.38 1.98 -3.19
C ALA A 299 9.67 3.32 -2.54
N ALA A 300 10.72 3.99 -3.02
CA ALA A 300 11.02 5.38 -2.73
C ALA A 300 10.93 5.71 -1.24
N THR A 301 11.66 4.98 -0.40
CA THR A 301 11.58 5.13 1.06
C THR A 301 12.22 6.42 1.58
N GLY A 302 12.93 7.17 0.73
CA GLY A 302 13.67 8.37 1.14
C GLY A 302 14.94 8.07 1.94
N GLY A 303 15.26 6.80 2.16
CA GLY A 303 16.49 6.38 2.82
C GLY A 303 17.69 6.46 1.87
N ILE A 304 18.88 6.73 2.41
CA ILE A 304 20.08 6.90 1.58
C ILE A 304 20.40 5.62 0.80
N ASN A 305 20.47 4.48 1.48
CA ASN A 305 20.85 3.21 0.86
C ASN A 305 19.73 2.58 0.04
N SER A 306 18.49 2.65 0.52
CA SER A 306 17.34 2.06 -0.18
C SER A 306 17.04 2.77 -1.48
N ASP A 307 17.02 4.11 -1.50
CA ASP A 307 16.82 4.87 -2.73
C ASP A 307 18.00 4.72 -3.70
N GLU A 308 19.24 4.62 -3.17
CA GLU A 308 20.40 4.32 -4.00
C GLU A 308 20.30 2.96 -4.68
N GLY A 309 19.94 1.93 -3.91
CA GLY A 309 19.76 0.57 -4.44
C GLY A 309 18.65 0.52 -5.48
N GLU A 310 17.49 1.13 -5.20
CA GLU A 310 16.37 1.15 -6.15
C GLU A 310 16.73 1.93 -7.42
N ALA A 311 17.43 3.05 -7.29
CA ALA A 311 17.88 3.84 -8.42
C ALA A 311 18.83 3.08 -9.34
N ARG A 312 19.79 2.36 -8.76
CA ARG A 312 20.71 1.48 -9.52
C ARG A 312 19.93 0.36 -10.22
N ALA A 313 18.97 -0.25 -9.54
CA ALA A 313 18.13 -1.29 -10.10
C ALA A 313 17.31 -0.79 -11.30
N LEU A 314 16.65 0.35 -11.16
CA LEU A 314 15.93 1.03 -12.25
C LEU A 314 16.87 1.37 -13.41
N GLY A 315 18.02 1.95 -13.12
CA GLY A 315 19.02 2.28 -14.15
C GLY A 315 19.54 1.03 -14.88
N SER A 316 19.71 -0.09 -14.20
CA SER A 316 20.17 -1.34 -14.81
C SER A 316 19.16 -1.99 -15.75
N LEU A 317 17.86 -1.86 -15.45
CA LEU A 317 16.77 -2.47 -16.22
C LEU A 317 16.28 -1.58 -17.36
N PHE A 318 16.19 -0.28 -17.12
CA PHE A 318 15.57 0.68 -18.05
C PHE A 318 16.61 1.55 -18.78
N GLY A 319 17.81 1.75 -18.21
CA GLY A 319 18.86 2.57 -18.82
C GLY A 319 18.42 4.00 -19.11
N GLU A 320 18.82 4.54 -20.27
CA GLU A 320 18.46 5.89 -20.72
C GLU A 320 16.96 6.04 -21.04
N ARG A 321 16.22 4.95 -21.09
CA ARG A 321 14.79 4.91 -21.44
C ARG A 321 13.87 5.35 -20.33
N LEU A 322 14.34 5.37 -19.06
CA LEU A 322 13.61 5.98 -17.94
C LEU A 322 13.14 7.42 -18.22
N ASN A 323 13.74 8.08 -19.24
CA ASN A 323 13.39 9.43 -19.61
C ASN A 323 12.57 9.51 -20.91
N ALA A 324 12.52 8.44 -21.69
CA ALA A 324 11.91 8.45 -23.02
C ALA A 324 10.55 7.77 -23.07
N SER A 325 10.36 6.67 -22.35
CA SER A 325 9.14 5.84 -22.41
C SER A 325 8.41 5.65 -21.08
N ALA A 326 9.10 5.69 -19.95
CA ALA A 326 8.50 5.51 -18.63
C ALA A 326 8.58 6.78 -17.79
N SER A 327 7.48 7.17 -17.13
CA SER A 327 7.51 8.18 -16.07
C SER A 327 7.65 7.51 -14.71
N ILE A 328 8.27 8.22 -13.76
CA ILE A 328 8.36 7.80 -12.36
C ILE A 328 7.57 8.80 -11.53
N GLY A 329 6.68 8.30 -10.67
CA GLY A 329 5.94 9.11 -9.72
C GLY A 329 5.96 8.54 -8.32
N VAL A 330 6.07 9.42 -7.32
CA VAL A 330 6.03 9.05 -5.90
C VAL A 330 4.93 9.84 -5.19
N PRO A 331 3.65 9.61 -5.51
CA PRO A 331 2.54 10.39 -4.94
C PRO A 331 2.40 10.22 -3.43
N LYS A 332 2.96 9.16 -2.84
CA LYS A 332 3.02 8.97 -1.38
C LYS A 332 3.81 10.06 -0.64
N THR A 333 4.61 10.86 -1.34
CA THR A 333 5.25 12.05 -0.75
C THR A 333 4.25 13.08 -0.25
N LEU A 334 3.03 13.06 -0.77
CA LEU A 334 1.95 13.97 -0.39
C LEU A 334 1.24 13.56 0.91
N PHE A 335 1.12 12.25 1.18
CA PHE A 335 0.30 11.72 2.27
C PHE A 335 1.04 10.76 3.21
N GLY A 336 2.32 10.52 2.98
CA GLY A 336 3.17 9.66 3.80
C GLY A 336 3.29 8.23 3.30
N ASN A 337 4.30 7.52 3.84
CA ASN A 337 4.47 6.09 3.63
C ASN A 337 3.51 5.33 4.53
N LEU A 338 2.63 4.55 3.95
CA LEU A 338 1.59 3.79 4.65
C LEU A 338 2.06 2.38 5.05
N LEU A 339 3.37 2.17 5.16
CA LEU A 339 3.99 0.90 5.54
C LEU A 339 3.37 -0.29 4.78
N GLY A 340 2.85 -1.28 5.51
CA GLY A 340 2.25 -2.49 4.90
C GLY A 340 1.05 -2.24 3.99
N ALA A 341 0.42 -1.07 4.04
CA ALA A 341 -0.66 -0.68 3.14
C ALA A 341 -0.18 -0.01 1.84
N SER A 342 1.08 0.47 1.78
CA SER A 342 1.61 1.28 0.67
C SER A 342 1.37 0.65 -0.70
N GLY A 343 1.68 -0.64 -0.86
CA GLY A 343 1.56 -1.31 -2.16
C GLY A 343 0.14 -1.39 -2.70
N ALA A 344 -0.85 -1.55 -1.82
CA ALA A 344 -2.25 -1.57 -2.24
C ALA A 344 -2.74 -0.17 -2.64
N VAL A 345 -2.29 0.89 -1.94
CA VAL A 345 -2.60 2.27 -2.32
C VAL A 345 -1.92 2.65 -3.63
N ASP A 346 -0.65 2.26 -3.81
CA ASP A 346 0.06 2.45 -5.08
C ASP A 346 -0.63 1.67 -6.24
N ALA A 347 -1.15 0.46 -5.99
CA ALA A 347 -1.93 -0.30 -6.98
C ALA A 347 -3.26 0.40 -7.32
N ALA A 348 -3.95 0.99 -6.34
CA ALA A 348 -5.13 1.82 -6.59
C ALA A 348 -4.79 3.05 -7.44
N ILE A 349 -3.69 3.74 -7.12
CA ILE A 349 -3.20 4.87 -7.92
C ILE A 349 -2.88 4.42 -9.36
N ALA A 350 -2.20 3.28 -9.53
CA ALA A 350 -1.89 2.73 -10.85
C ALA A 350 -3.16 2.45 -11.67
N CYS A 351 -4.17 1.83 -11.07
CA CYS A 351 -5.46 1.57 -11.70
C CYS A 351 -6.15 2.87 -12.15
N LEU A 352 -6.19 3.88 -11.28
CA LEU A 352 -6.80 5.18 -11.59
C LEU A 352 -5.98 5.95 -12.64
N ALA A 353 -4.65 5.87 -12.59
CA ALA A 353 -3.76 6.47 -13.59
C ALA A 353 -4.00 5.90 -14.99
N MET A 354 -4.11 4.56 -15.11
CA MET A 354 -4.46 3.90 -16.38
C MET A 354 -5.87 4.29 -16.85
N ALA A 355 -6.85 4.32 -15.95
CA ALA A 355 -8.24 4.64 -16.29
C ALA A 355 -8.42 6.09 -16.77
N ARG A 356 -7.61 7.03 -16.26
CA ARG A 356 -7.71 8.47 -16.56
C ARG A 356 -6.65 8.98 -17.53
N GLY A 357 -5.68 8.14 -17.92
CA GLY A 357 -4.56 8.57 -18.77
C GLY A 357 -3.72 9.68 -18.12
N MET A 358 -3.54 9.65 -16.81
CA MET A 358 -2.83 10.68 -16.05
C MET A 358 -1.90 10.03 -15.03
N ALA A 359 -0.61 10.29 -15.12
CA ALA A 359 0.40 9.83 -14.17
C ALA A 359 0.61 10.89 -13.08
N PRO A 360 0.27 10.61 -11.81
CA PRO A 360 0.66 11.45 -10.68
C PRO A 360 2.18 11.55 -10.56
N VAL A 361 2.68 12.66 -10.10
CA VAL A 361 4.10 12.96 -10.04
C VAL A 361 4.64 13.03 -8.63
N THR A 362 5.97 13.13 -8.52
CA THR A 362 6.68 13.30 -7.26
C THR A 362 6.65 14.75 -6.82
N MET A 363 6.36 14.98 -5.54
CA MET A 363 6.55 16.27 -4.88
C MET A 363 7.74 16.19 -3.90
N GLY A 364 8.32 17.34 -3.56
CA GLY A 364 9.35 17.45 -2.53
C GLY A 364 10.77 17.01 -2.96
N CYS A 365 10.98 16.69 -4.24
CA CYS A 365 12.33 16.46 -4.78
C CYS A 365 12.82 17.73 -5.50
N ASP A 366 13.33 18.67 -4.73
CA ASP A 366 13.72 20.00 -5.23
C ASP A 366 15.17 20.02 -5.75
N ASP A 367 16.06 19.17 -5.22
CA ASP A 367 17.43 18.96 -5.66
C ASP A 367 17.69 17.47 -5.94
N PRO A 368 17.22 16.97 -7.10
CA PRO A 368 17.39 15.56 -7.47
C PRO A 368 18.85 15.15 -7.47
N ASP A 369 19.14 13.98 -6.93
CA ASP A 369 20.49 13.43 -7.00
C ASP A 369 20.85 13.14 -8.45
N THR A 370 21.71 13.97 -9.05
CA THR A 370 22.08 13.93 -10.47
C THR A 370 22.84 12.66 -10.88
N ARG A 371 23.20 11.79 -9.95
CA ARG A 371 23.72 10.46 -10.24
C ARG A 371 22.69 9.59 -10.97
N TRP A 372 21.40 9.87 -10.71
CA TRP A 372 20.29 9.22 -11.40
C TRP A 372 19.86 10.13 -12.56
N LYS A 373 20.04 9.68 -13.77
CA LYS A 373 19.67 10.41 -14.99
C LYS A 373 18.16 10.32 -15.29
N TRP A 374 17.30 10.47 -14.28
CA TRP A 374 15.85 10.34 -14.47
C TRP A 374 15.21 11.66 -14.85
N SER A 375 14.00 11.58 -15.43
CA SER A 375 13.33 12.74 -15.96
C SER A 375 13.04 13.82 -14.92
N LYS A 376 13.05 15.05 -15.39
CA LYS A 376 12.79 16.26 -14.62
C LYS A 376 11.28 16.55 -14.46
N GLU A 377 10.42 15.54 -14.53
CA GLU A 377 8.97 15.71 -14.41
C GLU A 377 8.54 15.71 -12.94
N TYR A 378 9.07 16.68 -12.17
CA TYR A 378 8.64 16.92 -10.80
C TYR A 378 7.55 18.00 -10.78
N GLY A 379 6.52 17.82 -9.96
CA GLY A 379 5.57 18.87 -9.59
C GLY A 379 4.29 18.97 -10.42
N VAL A 380 4.12 18.26 -11.53
CA VAL A 380 2.91 18.33 -12.36
C VAL A 380 2.52 16.94 -12.86
N ALA A 381 1.24 16.57 -12.72
CA ALA A 381 0.73 15.33 -13.31
C ALA A 381 0.80 15.37 -14.83
N VAL A 382 1.22 14.25 -15.44
CA VAL A 382 1.45 14.16 -16.89
C VAL A 382 0.35 13.35 -17.55
N PHE A 383 -0.29 13.92 -18.56
CA PHE A 383 -1.23 13.20 -19.43
C PHE A 383 -0.45 12.30 -20.39
N ARG A 384 -0.72 11.01 -20.35
CA ARG A 384 -0.15 10.03 -21.27
C ARG A 384 -0.97 8.74 -21.30
N GLU A 385 -0.85 8.01 -22.39
CA GLU A 385 -1.36 6.65 -22.45
C GLU A 385 -0.51 5.73 -21.55
N ILE A 386 -1.16 5.03 -20.63
CA ILE A 386 -0.53 4.14 -19.65
C ILE A 386 -1.13 2.76 -19.84
N GLU A 387 -0.35 1.84 -20.40
CA GLU A 387 -0.79 0.45 -20.61
C GLU A 387 -0.23 -0.50 -19.54
N ASN A 388 1.01 -0.29 -19.11
CA ASN A 388 1.63 -1.10 -18.06
C ASN A 388 2.25 -0.23 -17.00
N VAL A 389 1.98 -0.58 -15.74
CA VAL A 389 2.52 0.09 -14.54
C VAL A 389 3.30 -0.91 -13.70
N MET A 390 4.51 -0.52 -13.30
CA MET A 390 5.31 -1.25 -12.33
C MET A 390 5.20 -0.59 -10.96
N ILE A 391 5.03 -1.39 -9.91
CA ILE A 391 4.91 -0.93 -8.53
C ILE A 391 5.93 -1.70 -7.69
N ASN A 392 6.81 -0.98 -7.00
CA ASN A 392 7.88 -1.59 -6.21
C ASN A 392 7.69 -1.38 -4.72
N SER A 393 8.25 -2.29 -3.94
CA SER A 393 8.38 -2.17 -2.49
C SER A 393 9.72 -2.72 -2.02
N ILE A 394 10.33 -2.01 -1.08
CA ILE A 394 11.55 -2.42 -0.38
C ILE A 394 11.27 -2.31 1.12
N GLY A 395 11.26 -3.44 1.81
CA GLY A 395 11.00 -3.52 3.25
C GLY A 395 12.25 -3.86 4.04
N ARG A 396 12.20 -3.59 5.33
CA ARG A 396 13.25 -3.96 6.30
C ARG A 396 13.49 -5.47 6.28
N GLY A 397 14.72 -5.88 6.55
CA GLY A 397 15.13 -7.29 6.43
C GLY A 397 15.38 -7.72 4.98
N GLY A 398 15.39 -6.77 4.04
CA GLY A 398 15.72 -7.02 2.64
C GLY A 398 14.58 -7.67 1.84
N VAL A 399 13.34 -7.49 2.24
CA VAL A 399 12.18 -7.96 1.45
C VAL A 399 11.95 -7.01 0.29
N ASN A 400 12.00 -7.53 -0.93
CA ASN A 400 11.72 -6.78 -2.14
C ASN A 400 10.53 -7.38 -2.89
N ALA A 401 9.63 -6.55 -3.36
CA ALA A 401 8.49 -6.93 -4.17
C ALA A 401 8.32 -5.98 -5.36
N SER A 402 7.92 -6.53 -6.49
CA SER A 402 7.55 -5.77 -7.68
C SER A 402 6.29 -6.37 -8.30
N LEU A 403 5.33 -5.53 -8.63
CA LEU A 403 4.05 -5.90 -9.24
C LEU A 403 3.93 -5.20 -10.58
N VAL A 404 3.44 -5.90 -11.61
CA VAL A 404 3.07 -5.30 -12.90
C VAL A 404 1.57 -5.41 -13.09
N LEU A 405 0.95 -4.27 -13.34
CA LEU A 405 -0.44 -4.14 -13.74
C LEU A 405 -0.50 -3.75 -15.20
N GLY A 406 -1.38 -4.39 -15.98
CA GLY A 406 -1.61 -4.11 -17.39
C GLY A 406 -3.04 -3.66 -17.66
N ARG A 407 -3.22 -2.79 -18.66
CA ARG A 407 -4.52 -2.39 -19.17
C ARG A 407 -5.19 -3.57 -19.89
N VAL A 408 -6.53 -3.66 -19.84
CA VAL A 408 -7.34 -4.71 -20.48
C VAL A 408 -8.07 -4.17 -21.68
#